data_94272292e2428b400414f90d63a3eb02
#
_entry.id   94272292e2428b400414f90d63a3eb02
#
_cell.length_a   1.000
_cell.length_b   1.000
_cell.length_c   1.000
_cell.angle_alpha   90.00
_cell.angle_beta   90.00
_cell.angle_gamma   90.00
#
_symmetry.space_group_name_H-M   'P 1'
#
loop_
_entity.id
_entity.type
_entity.pdbx_description
1 polymer ?
#
loop_
_entity_poly.entity_id
_entity_poly.type
_entity_poly.pdbx_seq_one_letter_code
_entity_poly.pdbx_strand_id
1 'polypeptide(L)'
;MEKDEIQRLFKQHYAKMYRVARTLLYGEQESEDVVCDVFESLLRGQTVLMPGTEECYLLTSVRNQCFKRLRHVSTPIEGSGFVEPIDDSDADDERLIDIDEFVACHLSEQEQRIFRLRFSEGCSYEEIAAAEGISRVAVWKHLSHIITEIKKQFNPKSL
;
A
#
# COMPACT_ATOMS: atom_id res chain seq x y z
N MET A 1 -19.77 7.70 -8.76
CA MET A 1 -19.32 8.67 -7.75
C MET A 1 -19.09 10.02 -8.42
N GLU A 2 -19.62 11.05 -7.85
CA GLU A 2 -19.50 12.37 -8.43
C GLU A 2 -18.11 12.95 -8.23
N LYS A 3 -17.70 13.80 -9.18
CA LYS A 3 -16.38 14.42 -9.17
C LYS A 3 -16.09 15.21 -7.88
N ASP A 4 -17.10 15.88 -7.33
CA ASP A 4 -16.95 16.67 -6.10
C ASP A 4 -16.67 15.77 -4.90
N GLU A 5 -17.30 14.61 -4.83
CA GLU A 5 -17.04 13.63 -3.77
C GLU A 5 -15.62 13.09 -3.85
N ILE A 6 -15.15 12.80 -5.05
CA ILE A 6 -13.80 12.30 -5.25
C ILE A 6 -12.79 13.37 -4.84
N GLN A 7 -13.04 14.62 -5.19
CA GLN A 7 -12.17 15.73 -4.79
C GLN A 7 -12.11 15.89 -3.27
N ARG A 8 -13.24 15.72 -2.60
CA ARG A 8 -13.30 15.75 -1.14
C ARG A 8 -12.47 14.61 -0.52
N LEU A 9 -12.64 13.41 -1.05
CA LEU A 9 -11.87 12.25 -0.59
C LEU A 9 -10.37 12.44 -0.83
N PHE A 10 -10.00 13.02 -1.95
CA PHE A 10 -8.61 13.34 -2.24
C PHE A 10 -8.00 14.23 -1.18
N LYS A 11 -8.66 15.34 -0.87
CA LYS A 11 -8.18 16.29 0.14
C LYS A 11 -8.11 15.67 1.54
N GLN A 12 -9.10 14.85 1.85
CA GLN A 12 -9.22 14.24 3.17
C GLN A 12 -8.21 13.14 3.43
N HIS A 13 -7.91 12.33 2.43
CA HIS A 13 -7.12 11.11 2.60
C HIS A 13 -5.74 11.14 1.96
N TYR A 14 -5.40 12.19 1.23
CA TYR A 14 -4.14 12.28 0.49
C TYR A 14 -2.93 12.03 1.38
N ALA A 15 -2.86 12.69 2.53
CA ALA A 15 -1.71 12.59 3.41
C ALA A 15 -1.47 11.16 3.88
N LYS A 16 -2.52 10.46 4.25
CA LYS A 16 -2.42 9.06 4.69
C LYS A 16 -2.00 8.15 3.55
N MET A 17 -2.59 8.34 2.38
CA MET A 17 -2.26 7.56 1.19
C MET A 17 -0.80 7.76 0.81
N TYR A 18 -0.34 9.00 0.84
CA TYR A 18 1.04 9.34 0.51
C TYR A 18 2.02 8.70 1.50
N ARG A 19 1.70 8.71 2.79
CA ARG A 19 2.54 8.05 3.80
C ARG A 19 2.71 6.56 3.54
N VAL A 20 1.63 5.88 3.20
CA VAL A 20 1.68 4.46 2.85
C VAL A 20 2.59 4.24 1.65
N ALA A 21 2.41 5.04 0.60
CA ALA A 21 3.21 4.93 -0.61
C ALA A 21 4.70 5.20 -0.31
N ARG A 22 5.01 6.24 0.47
CA ARG A 22 6.39 6.56 0.82
C ARG A 22 7.07 5.46 1.63
N THR A 23 6.30 4.79 2.47
CA THR A 23 6.83 3.67 3.24
C THR A 23 7.27 2.52 2.34
N LEU A 24 6.53 2.27 1.28
CA LEU A 24 6.80 1.15 0.38
C LEU A 24 7.76 1.51 -0.76
N LEU A 25 7.63 2.70 -1.33
CA LEU A 25 8.38 3.08 -2.53
C LEU A 25 9.57 4.01 -2.27
N TYR A 26 9.55 4.75 -1.18
CA TYR A 26 10.58 5.72 -0.78
C TYR A 26 10.70 6.94 -1.70
N GLY A 27 10.40 6.84 -2.99
CA GLY A 27 10.49 7.96 -3.92
C GLY A 27 9.30 8.89 -3.82
N GLU A 28 9.54 10.21 -3.83
CA GLU A 28 8.46 11.19 -3.76
C GLU A 28 7.59 11.17 -5.00
N GLN A 29 8.21 11.18 -6.17
CA GLN A 29 7.48 11.20 -7.44
C GLN A 29 6.67 9.92 -7.63
N GLU A 30 7.27 8.80 -7.36
CA GLU A 30 6.59 7.51 -7.50
C GLU A 30 5.40 7.39 -6.55
N SER A 31 5.56 7.92 -5.32
CA SER A 31 4.49 7.91 -4.34
C SER A 31 3.33 8.79 -4.76
N GLU A 32 3.61 9.98 -5.29
CA GLU A 32 2.59 10.87 -5.82
C GLU A 32 1.86 10.22 -6.99
N ASP A 33 2.59 9.58 -7.89
CA ASP A 33 2.01 8.91 -9.05
C ASP A 33 1.03 7.80 -8.64
N VAL A 34 1.39 7.02 -7.62
CA VAL A 34 0.50 5.96 -7.12
C VAL A 34 -0.79 6.54 -6.58
N VAL A 35 -0.69 7.58 -5.76
CA VAL A 35 -1.89 8.21 -5.19
C VAL A 35 -2.76 8.78 -6.29
N CYS A 36 -2.16 9.45 -7.26
CA CYS A 36 -2.90 10.01 -8.40
C CYS A 36 -3.56 8.91 -9.23
N ASP A 37 -2.87 7.80 -9.46
CA ASP A 37 -3.43 6.67 -10.19
C ASP A 37 -4.67 6.08 -9.52
N VAL A 38 -4.67 6.00 -8.19
CA VAL A 38 -5.83 5.52 -7.44
C VAL A 38 -7.03 6.43 -7.67
N PHE A 39 -6.83 7.74 -7.58
CA PHE A 39 -7.91 8.70 -7.79
C PHE A 39 -8.35 8.76 -9.26
N GLU A 40 -7.43 8.60 -10.19
CA GLU A 40 -7.76 8.52 -11.60
C GLU A 40 -8.65 7.30 -11.89
N SER A 41 -8.34 6.18 -11.26
CA SER A 41 -9.17 4.98 -11.36
C SER A 41 -10.58 5.21 -10.84
N LEU A 42 -10.71 5.94 -9.74
CA LEU A 42 -12.03 6.29 -9.21
C LEU A 42 -12.81 7.19 -10.16
N LEU A 43 -12.12 8.14 -10.81
CA LEU A 43 -12.77 9.04 -11.77
C LEU A 43 -13.26 8.31 -13.01
N ARG A 44 -12.54 7.28 -13.45
CA ARG A 44 -12.91 6.49 -14.62
C ARG A 44 -13.93 5.42 -14.31
N GLY A 45 -13.88 4.89 -13.08
CA GLY A 45 -14.68 3.74 -12.72
C GLY A 45 -16.07 4.10 -12.24
N GLN A 46 -16.89 3.07 -12.17
CA GLN A 46 -18.22 3.18 -11.60
C GLN A 46 -18.26 2.61 -10.19
N THR A 47 -17.12 2.68 -9.51
CA THR A 47 -17.01 2.16 -8.16
C THR A 47 -17.79 3.06 -7.21
N VAL A 48 -18.69 2.46 -6.46
CA VAL A 48 -19.42 3.16 -5.42
C VAL A 48 -18.83 2.73 -4.09
N LEU A 49 -18.28 3.68 -3.35
CA LEU A 49 -17.72 3.39 -2.04
C LEU A 49 -18.80 3.49 -0.97
N MET A 50 -18.88 2.46 -0.15
CA MET A 50 -19.82 2.45 0.96
C MET A 50 -19.37 3.44 2.02
N PRO A 51 -20.30 4.19 2.64
CA PRO A 51 -19.93 5.09 3.73
C PRO A 51 -19.20 4.35 4.84
N GLY A 52 -18.09 4.92 5.29
CA GLY A 52 -17.28 4.33 6.35
C GLY A 52 -16.19 3.38 5.87
N THR A 53 -16.19 2.99 4.60
CA THR A 53 -15.16 2.09 4.04
C THR A 53 -14.19 2.82 3.12
N GLU A 54 -14.37 4.10 2.92
CA GLU A 54 -13.63 4.89 1.95
C GLU A 54 -12.13 4.90 2.25
N GLU A 55 -11.78 5.18 3.48
CA GLU A 55 -10.37 5.23 3.89
C GLU A 55 -9.69 3.87 3.71
N CYS A 56 -10.33 2.81 4.17
CA CYS A 56 -9.80 1.46 4.05
C CYS A 56 -9.59 1.09 2.58
N TYR A 57 -10.56 1.40 1.73
CA TYR A 57 -10.45 1.15 0.30
C TYR A 57 -9.28 1.90 -0.33
N LEU A 58 -9.15 3.18 -0.01
CA LEU A 58 -8.09 4.01 -0.59
C LEU A 58 -6.71 3.56 -0.15
N LEU A 59 -6.53 3.28 1.13
CA LEU A 59 -5.23 2.83 1.65
C LEU A 59 -4.86 1.45 1.11
N THR A 60 -5.84 0.56 1.01
CA THR A 60 -5.63 -0.77 0.43
C THR A 60 -5.26 -0.67 -1.05
N SER A 61 -5.91 0.22 -1.80
CA SER A 61 -5.61 0.45 -3.21
C SER A 61 -4.19 0.97 -3.40
N VAL A 62 -3.75 1.92 -2.56
CA VAL A 62 -2.38 2.43 -2.60
C VAL A 62 -1.38 1.32 -2.31
N ARG A 63 -1.61 0.56 -1.24
CA ARG A 63 -0.76 -0.57 -0.88
C ARG A 63 -0.60 -1.55 -2.04
N ASN A 64 -1.72 -1.90 -2.66
CA ASN A 64 -1.75 -2.84 -3.76
C ASN A 64 -0.98 -2.33 -4.98
N GLN A 65 -1.17 -1.06 -5.33
CA GLN A 65 -0.44 -0.42 -6.42
C GLN A 65 1.07 -0.37 -6.14
N CYS A 66 1.45 -0.10 -4.90
CA CYS A 66 2.85 -0.06 -4.51
C CYS A 66 3.51 -1.43 -4.67
N PHE A 67 2.86 -2.48 -4.21
CA PHE A 67 3.40 -3.83 -4.35
C PHE A 67 3.50 -4.24 -5.82
N LYS A 68 2.54 -3.84 -6.62
CA LYS A 68 2.57 -4.08 -8.06
C LYS A 68 3.79 -3.41 -8.71
N ARG A 69 4.07 -2.17 -8.36
CA ARG A 69 5.26 -1.45 -8.86
C ARG A 69 6.55 -2.09 -8.40
N LEU A 70 6.63 -2.52 -7.14
CA LEU A 70 7.81 -3.16 -6.61
C LEU A 70 8.13 -4.46 -7.35
N ARG A 71 7.12 -5.22 -7.72
CA ARG A 71 7.31 -6.44 -8.51
C ARG A 71 7.87 -6.14 -9.90
N HIS A 72 7.40 -5.08 -10.53
CA HIS A 72 7.88 -4.70 -11.86
C HIS A 72 9.31 -4.18 -11.83
N VAL A 73 9.68 -3.45 -10.81
CA VAL A 73 11.04 -2.91 -10.67
C VAL A 73 12.06 -4.03 -10.48
N SER A 74 11.71 -5.08 -9.79
CA SER A 74 12.63 -6.18 -9.52
C SER A 74 12.78 -7.16 -10.66
N THR A 75 11.98 -7.06 -11.71
CA THR A 75 12.13 -7.87 -12.91
C THR A 75 13.12 -7.17 -13.82
N PRO A 76 14.29 -7.78 -14.12
CA PRO A 76 15.22 -7.15 -15.04
C PRO A 76 14.55 -7.01 -16.39
N ILE A 77 14.47 -5.78 -16.86
CA ILE A 77 13.89 -5.46 -18.16
C ILE A 77 14.93 -5.79 -19.23
N GLU A 78 15.36 -6.99 -19.29
CA GLU A 78 16.29 -7.36 -20.36
C GLU A 78 15.51 -7.69 -21.62
N GLY A 79 15.55 -6.77 -22.54
CA GLY A 79 15.21 -7.03 -23.92
C GLY A 79 13.75 -7.15 -24.23
N SER A 80 12.88 -7.16 -23.30
CA SER A 80 11.46 -7.13 -23.60
C SER A 80 10.82 -6.00 -22.85
N GLY A 81 10.77 -4.87 -23.48
CA GLY A 81 9.98 -3.79 -22.97
C GLY A 81 8.49 -4.11 -23.00
N PHE A 82 8.17 -5.39 -22.98
CA PHE A 82 6.78 -5.81 -23.09
C PHE A 82 6.26 -6.28 -21.75
N VAL A 83 5.60 -5.39 -21.07
CA VAL A 83 4.79 -5.76 -19.91
C VAL A 83 3.38 -5.90 -20.45
N GLU A 84 2.86 -7.11 -20.47
CA GLU A 84 1.46 -7.30 -20.81
C GLU A 84 0.63 -6.53 -19.78
N PRO A 85 -0.31 -5.69 -20.24
CA PRO A 85 -1.27 -5.13 -19.32
C PRO A 85 -2.15 -6.27 -18.83
N ILE A 86 -1.81 -6.77 -17.67
CA ILE A 86 -2.63 -7.79 -17.03
C ILE A 86 -3.81 -7.06 -16.44
N ASP A 87 -4.99 -7.43 -16.85
CA ASP A 87 -6.21 -6.95 -16.21
C ASP A 87 -6.32 -7.68 -14.88
N ASP A 88 -5.73 -7.08 -13.86
CA ASP A 88 -5.48 -7.74 -12.58
C ASP A 88 -6.52 -7.46 -11.52
N SER A 89 -7.73 -7.06 -11.89
CA SER A 89 -8.71 -6.74 -10.85
C SER A 89 -8.97 -7.91 -9.91
N ASP A 90 -9.08 -9.12 -10.43
CA ASP A 90 -9.29 -10.30 -9.60
C ASP A 90 -8.00 -10.81 -8.95
N ALA A 91 -6.89 -10.71 -9.69
CA ALA A 91 -5.59 -11.13 -9.17
C ALA A 91 -5.10 -10.23 -8.05
N ASP A 92 -5.42 -8.94 -8.11
CA ASP A 92 -5.05 -7.99 -7.07
C ASP A 92 -5.77 -8.29 -5.75
N ASP A 93 -7.03 -8.69 -5.82
CA ASP A 93 -7.79 -9.07 -4.63
C ASP A 93 -7.22 -10.34 -3.97
N GLU A 94 -6.85 -11.32 -4.77
CA GLU A 94 -6.22 -12.54 -4.26
C GLU A 94 -4.88 -12.24 -3.57
N ARG A 95 -4.10 -11.34 -4.13
CA ARG A 95 -2.80 -10.97 -3.56
C ARG A 95 -2.94 -10.20 -2.26
N LEU A 96 -3.99 -9.41 -2.12
CA LEU A 96 -4.28 -8.73 -0.87
C LEU A 96 -4.58 -9.72 0.24
N ILE A 97 -5.38 -10.73 -0.06
CA ILE A 97 -5.69 -11.79 0.87
C ILE A 97 -4.42 -12.55 1.25
N ASP A 98 -3.56 -12.85 0.27
CA ASP A 98 -2.31 -13.54 0.51
C ASP A 98 -1.37 -12.75 1.43
N ILE A 99 -1.27 -11.45 1.23
CA ILE A 99 -0.44 -10.59 2.08
C ILE A 99 -0.98 -10.58 3.51
N ASP A 100 -2.27 -10.43 3.68
CA ASP A 100 -2.90 -10.41 5.00
C ASP A 100 -2.71 -11.75 5.72
N GLU A 101 -2.84 -12.86 5.01
CA GLU A 101 -2.58 -14.18 5.56
C GLU A 101 -1.12 -14.36 5.96
N PHE A 102 -0.21 -13.91 5.11
CA PHE A 102 1.22 -13.98 5.40
C PHE A 102 1.55 -13.20 6.68
N VAL A 103 1.02 -12.00 6.80
CA VAL A 103 1.24 -11.15 7.98
C VAL A 103 0.71 -11.86 9.22
N ALA A 104 -0.48 -12.44 9.15
CA ALA A 104 -1.08 -13.12 10.28
C ALA A 104 -0.30 -14.36 10.71
N CYS A 105 0.34 -15.06 9.77
CA CYS A 105 1.02 -16.32 10.04
C CYS A 105 2.50 -16.19 10.36
N HIS A 106 3.17 -15.17 9.85
CA HIS A 106 4.63 -15.08 9.90
C HIS A 106 5.19 -13.93 10.71
N LEU A 107 4.37 -12.95 11.06
CA LEU A 107 4.82 -11.80 11.84
C LEU A 107 4.35 -11.91 13.28
N SER A 108 5.12 -11.32 14.20
CA SER A 108 4.72 -11.25 15.60
C SER A 108 3.45 -10.43 15.77
N GLU A 109 2.78 -10.58 16.92
CA GLU A 109 1.58 -9.80 17.19
C GLU A 109 1.84 -8.30 17.14
N GLN A 110 2.98 -7.86 17.66
CA GLN A 110 3.34 -6.45 17.61
C GLN A 110 3.52 -5.98 16.17
N GLU A 111 4.19 -6.75 15.33
CA GLU A 111 4.41 -6.39 13.94
C GLU A 111 3.10 -6.42 13.15
N GLN A 112 2.20 -7.34 13.48
CA GLN A 112 0.86 -7.33 12.87
C GLN A 112 0.10 -6.05 13.20
N ARG A 113 0.18 -5.57 14.45
CA ARG A 113 -0.47 -4.32 14.83
C ARG A 113 0.16 -3.12 14.13
N ILE A 114 1.49 -3.09 14.05
CA ILE A 114 2.21 -2.02 13.35
C ILE A 114 1.84 -2.00 11.87
N PHE A 115 1.79 -3.15 11.24
CA PHE A 115 1.37 -3.28 9.84
C PHE A 115 -0.05 -2.71 9.64
N ARG A 116 -0.97 -3.10 10.52
CA ARG A 116 -2.36 -2.62 10.43
C ARG A 116 -2.45 -1.11 10.62
N LEU A 117 -1.75 -0.60 11.61
CA LEU A 117 -1.76 0.84 11.88
C LEU A 117 -1.21 1.63 10.69
N ARG A 118 -0.16 1.13 10.06
CA ARG A 118 0.45 1.83 8.93
C ARG A 118 -0.35 1.69 7.65
N PHE A 119 -0.75 0.47 7.30
CA PHE A 119 -1.29 0.18 5.97
C PHE A 119 -2.82 0.16 5.90
N SER A 120 -3.48 -0.07 7.01
CA SER A 120 -4.95 -0.03 7.04
C SER A 120 -5.49 1.27 7.60
N GLU A 121 -4.79 1.88 8.54
CA GLU A 121 -5.24 3.11 9.19
C GLU A 121 -4.44 4.35 8.79
N GLY A 122 -3.30 4.16 8.11
CA GLY A 122 -2.50 5.27 7.60
C GLY A 122 -1.83 6.10 8.67
N CYS A 123 -1.52 5.51 9.83
CA CYS A 123 -0.89 6.23 10.92
C CYS A 123 0.55 6.64 10.60
N SER A 124 0.98 7.78 11.14
CA SER A 124 2.37 8.20 11.05
C SER A 124 3.24 7.37 11.99
N TYR A 125 4.55 7.45 11.82
CA TYR A 125 5.48 6.76 12.70
C TYR A 125 5.31 7.20 14.16
N GLU A 126 5.04 8.49 14.38
CA GLU A 126 4.82 9.02 15.72
C GLU A 126 3.55 8.45 16.34
N GLU A 127 2.49 8.35 15.57
CA GLU A 127 1.22 7.78 16.03
C GLU A 127 1.38 6.32 16.38
N ILE A 128 2.10 5.56 15.56
CA ILE A 128 2.37 4.14 15.82
C ILE A 128 3.24 3.98 17.06
N ALA A 129 4.28 4.82 17.20
CA ALA A 129 5.15 4.79 18.35
C ALA A 129 4.38 5.02 19.65
N ALA A 130 3.48 5.99 19.65
CA ALA A 130 2.63 6.28 20.79
C ALA A 130 1.67 5.13 21.10
N ALA A 131 1.08 4.54 20.08
CA ALA A 131 0.13 3.44 20.25
C ALA A 131 0.79 2.18 20.80
N GLU A 132 2.03 1.90 20.39
CA GLU A 132 2.75 0.68 20.80
C GLU A 132 3.70 0.91 21.97
N GLY A 133 3.90 2.15 22.39
CA GLY A 133 4.80 2.46 23.50
C GLY A 133 6.28 2.24 23.16
N ILE A 134 6.67 2.48 21.92
CA ILE A 134 8.05 2.31 21.45
C ILE A 134 8.53 3.59 20.78
N SER A 135 9.82 3.65 20.44
CA SER A 135 10.38 4.83 19.77
C SER A 135 10.06 4.83 18.28
N ARG A 136 10.17 6.00 17.64
CA ARG A 136 10.02 6.13 16.20
C ARG A 136 11.02 5.26 15.44
N VAL A 137 12.25 5.18 15.96
CA VAL A 137 13.30 4.35 15.36
C VAL A 137 12.89 2.89 15.40
N ALA A 138 12.30 2.44 16.50
CA ALA A 138 11.81 1.07 16.62
C ALA A 138 10.68 0.79 15.63
N VAL A 139 9.76 1.74 15.44
CA VAL A 139 8.71 1.62 14.43
C VAL A 139 9.33 1.45 13.05
N TRP A 140 10.30 2.28 12.71
CA TRP A 140 10.98 2.20 11.42
C TRP A 140 11.65 0.84 11.21
N LYS A 141 12.31 0.32 12.24
CA LYS A 141 12.96 -1.00 12.18
C LYS A 141 11.95 -2.11 11.95
N HIS A 142 10.83 -2.08 12.68
CA HIS A 142 9.77 -3.07 12.49
C HIS A 142 9.18 -3.00 11.09
N LEU A 143 8.88 -1.81 10.60
CA LEU A 143 8.32 -1.64 9.28
C LEU A 143 9.30 -2.09 8.20
N SER A 144 10.59 -1.78 8.36
CA SER A 144 11.62 -2.25 7.42
C SER A 144 11.68 -3.78 7.38
N HIS A 145 11.61 -4.42 8.54
CA HIS A 145 11.58 -5.87 8.63
C HIS A 145 10.33 -6.45 7.97
N ILE A 146 9.16 -5.88 8.27
CA ILE A 146 7.89 -6.33 7.71
C ILE A 146 7.94 -6.27 6.19
N ILE A 147 8.38 -5.14 5.64
CA ILE A 147 8.45 -4.94 4.19
C ILE A 147 9.44 -5.91 3.57
N THR A 148 10.59 -6.11 4.19
CA THR A 148 11.60 -7.05 3.71
C THR A 148 11.04 -8.47 3.64
N GLU A 149 10.34 -8.90 4.67
CA GLU A 149 9.76 -10.24 4.70
C GLU A 149 8.67 -10.41 3.64
N ILE A 150 7.84 -9.39 3.45
CA ILE A 150 6.80 -9.43 2.41
C ILE A 150 7.45 -9.50 1.03
N LYS A 151 8.48 -8.71 0.79
CA LYS A 151 9.19 -8.74 -0.50
C LYS A 151 9.81 -10.11 -0.77
N LYS A 152 10.41 -10.73 0.23
CA LYS A 152 10.98 -12.07 0.09
C LYS A 152 9.92 -13.09 -0.31
N GLN A 153 8.74 -13.00 0.28
CA GLN A 153 7.68 -13.96 0.04
C GLN A 153 7.04 -13.78 -1.34
N PHE A 154 6.76 -12.54 -1.71
CA PHE A 154 6.00 -12.26 -2.92
C PHE A 154 6.87 -11.84 -4.10
N ASN A 155 8.15 -11.57 -3.85
CA ASN A 155 9.08 -11.20 -4.90
C ASN A 155 10.49 -11.68 -4.56
N PRO A 156 10.75 -13.00 -4.60
CA PRO A 156 12.04 -13.55 -4.22
C PRO A 156 13.20 -13.08 -5.10
N LYS A 157 12.92 -12.56 -6.29
CA LYS A 157 13.95 -12.06 -7.20
C LYS A 157 14.44 -10.66 -6.86
N SER A 158 13.83 -9.98 -5.92
CA SER A 158 14.20 -8.62 -5.54
C SER A 158 15.35 -8.58 -4.52
N LEU A 159 15.88 -9.72 -4.15
CA LEU A 159 16.98 -9.83 -3.20
C LEU A 159 18.31 -9.96 -3.90
#